data_02897dc242a5a0034db58eb7c4190e73
#
_entry.id   02897dc242a5a0034db58eb7c4190e73
#
_cell.length_a   1.000
_cell.length_b   1.000
_cell.length_c   1.000
_cell.angle_alpha   90.00
_cell.angle_beta   90.00
_cell.angle_gamma   90.00
#
_symmetry.space_group_name_H-M   'P 1'
#
loop_
_entity.id
_entity.type
_entity.pdbx_description
1 polymer ?
#
loop_
_entity_poly.entity_id
_entity_poly.type
_entity_poly.pdbx_seq_one_letter_code
_entity_poly.pdbx_strand_id
1 'polypeptide(L)'
;MNTWMFRLLGRWEPGVVRHGMPCVGLVAFLGCFSFLVGPDANFMPESHDQKVLPEYGPDTVVIDPGHGGIDDGTKYYGLAEKDVTLDVGQRLERVLKTLHVETVLTRRDDVYVSLPERVEIANRLADTNRNVIFVSIHFNQAGAESVDGIETYYADRKIPPATDWTWLGFFSRSDDQQLDRGENLAADIQGMLASRMQLPNRGIKSRSLFVVRHTRMPAVLVEGGFLSNKIENQMLRNDGYRDRIAQGLAAGIMAYTQTMHPALPPRLASASIGGDLWHD
;
A
#
# COMPACT_ATOMS: atom_id res chain seq x y z
N MET A 1 -35.89 -13.43 -31.73
CA MET A 1 -37.29 -12.99 -31.58
C MET A 1 -37.59 -12.98 -30.09
N ASN A 2 -37.60 -11.85 -29.53
CA ASN A 2 -38.56 -11.23 -28.65
C ASN A 2 -37.95 -10.01 -27.96
N THR A 3 -38.37 -8.92 -28.47
CA THR A 3 -38.36 -7.55 -28.03
C THR A 3 -39.05 -7.38 -26.67
N TRP A 4 -38.42 -6.62 -25.75
CA TRP A 4 -39.10 -5.68 -24.86
C TRP A 4 -38.24 -4.45 -24.67
N MET A 5 -38.71 -3.40 -25.25
CA MET A 5 -38.18 -2.04 -25.24
C MET A 5 -39.27 -1.11 -24.68
N PHE A 6 -38.85 -0.08 -23.94
CA PHE A 6 -39.59 1.13 -23.54
C PHE A 6 -40.53 1.08 -22.32
N ARG A 7 -40.19 1.83 -21.29
CA ARG A 7 -40.73 3.14 -20.85
C ARG A 7 -40.44 3.39 -19.39
N LEU A 8 -39.81 4.55 -19.07
CA LEU A 8 -40.48 5.63 -18.38
C LEU A 8 -39.53 6.83 -18.26
N LEU A 9 -39.79 7.81 -19.07
CA LEU A 9 -39.30 9.17 -18.92
C LEU A 9 -40.20 9.88 -17.88
N GLY A 10 -39.65 10.29 -16.76
CA GLY A 10 -40.26 11.21 -15.81
C GLY A 10 -39.80 12.64 -16.09
N ARG A 11 -40.70 13.48 -16.53
CA ARG A 11 -40.55 14.93 -16.69
C ARG A 11 -40.28 15.60 -15.35
N TRP A 12 -39.31 16.51 -15.33
CA TRP A 12 -39.17 17.50 -14.30
C TRP A 12 -39.54 18.88 -14.84
N GLU A 13 -40.52 19.52 -14.21
CA GLU A 13 -40.93 20.92 -14.44
C GLU A 13 -40.28 21.82 -13.37
N PRO A 14 -39.84 23.05 -13.68
CA PRO A 14 -39.24 23.95 -12.72
C PRO A 14 -40.30 24.86 -12.08
N GLY A 15 -40.39 24.78 -10.74
CA GLY A 15 -41.18 25.68 -9.93
C GLY A 15 -40.42 26.97 -9.57
N VAL A 16 -40.89 28.09 -10.09
CA VAL A 16 -40.51 29.45 -9.73
C VAL A 16 -41.21 29.84 -8.44
N VAL A 17 -40.48 30.32 -7.41
CA VAL A 17 -41.05 31.09 -6.31
C VAL A 17 -40.25 32.39 -6.08
N ARG A 18 -41.00 33.47 -6.10
CA ARG A 18 -40.60 34.87 -6.01
C ARG A 18 -40.61 35.39 -4.55
N HIS A 19 -39.65 36.31 -4.30
CA HIS A 19 -39.74 37.52 -3.47
C HIS A 19 -39.87 37.44 -1.93
N GLY A 20 -39.01 38.25 -1.31
CA GLY A 20 -39.26 38.87 0.00
C GLY A 20 -38.00 39.35 0.71
N MET A 21 -37.52 40.57 0.34
CA MET A 21 -36.73 41.38 1.27
C MET A 21 -37.67 42.11 2.22
N PRO A 22 -37.24 42.42 3.44
CA PRO A 22 -37.09 43.85 3.79
C PRO A 22 -35.77 44.19 4.50
N CYS A 23 -35.30 45.39 4.16
CA CYS A 23 -34.33 46.19 4.87
C CYS A 23 -34.84 46.62 6.25
N VAL A 24 -33.92 46.99 7.13
CA VAL A 24 -33.88 48.15 8.06
C VAL A 24 -33.17 47.74 9.36
N GLY A 25 -32.20 48.57 9.72
CA GLY A 25 -31.78 48.74 11.09
C GLY A 25 -30.27 49.00 11.31
N LEU A 26 -29.85 50.21 10.88
CA LEU A 26 -28.58 50.81 11.29
C LEU A 26 -28.71 51.33 12.74
N VAL A 27 -27.91 50.83 13.68
CA VAL A 27 -27.66 51.52 14.95
C VAL A 27 -26.15 51.54 15.21
N ALA A 28 -25.59 52.76 15.10
CA ALA A 28 -24.25 53.06 15.51
C ALA A 28 -24.19 53.19 17.04
N PHE A 29 -23.28 52.48 17.68
CA PHE A 29 -22.83 52.79 19.04
C PHE A 29 -21.33 53.03 19.03
N LEU A 30 -20.97 54.33 19.12
CA LEU A 30 -19.64 54.81 19.48
C LEU A 30 -19.47 54.60 20.99
N GLY A 31 -18.58 53.68 21.36
CA GLY A 31 -18.11 53.49 22.71
C GLY A 31 -16.61 53.51 22.74
N CYS A 32 -16.01 54.66 23.06
CA CYS A 32 -14.60 54.78 23.40
C CYS A 32 -14.28 53.90 24.62
N PHE A 33 -13.47 52.88 24.46
CA PHE A 33 -12.74 52.27 25.56
C PHE A 33 -11.24 52.26 25.24
N SER A 34 -10.57 53.25 25.85
CA SER A 34 -9.10 53.23 25.92
C SER A 34 -8.69 52.11 26.87
N PHE A 35 -8.14 51.03 26.35
CA PHE A 35 -7.41 50.07 27.16
C PHE A 35 -5.91 50.24 26.90
N LEU A 36 -5.21 50.53 27.97
CA LEU A 36 -3.77 50.52 28.11
C LEU A 36 -3.23 49.13 27.66
N VAL A 37 -2.48 49.12 26.59
CA VAL A 37 -1.68 47.95 26.18
C VAL A 37 -0.43 47.95 27.05
N GLY A 38 -0.35 47.01 27.98
CA GLY A 38 0.88 46.65 28.69
C GLY A 38 1.80 45.88 27.74
N PRO A 39 3.13 46.06 27.86
CA PRO A 39 4.08 45.33 27.04
C PRO A 39 4.38 44.01 27.70
N ASP A 40 3.60 42.94 27.49
CA ASP A 40 3.98 41.55 27.77
C ASP A 40 2.85 40.60 27.36
N ALA A 41 2.57 40.55 26.08
CA ALA A 41 1.89 39.41 25.51
C ALA A 41 2.96 38.59 24.79
N ASN A 42 3.49 37.58 25.46
CA ASN A 42 4.22 36.48 24.85
C ASN A 42 3.31 35.89 23.77
N PHE A 43 3.50 36.35 22.54
CA PHE A 43 2.99 35.71 21.35
C PHE A 43 3.75 34.38 21.24
N MET A 44 3.23 33.35 21.90
CA MET A 44 3.61 31.97 21.58
C MET A 44 3.13 31.76 20.14
N PRO A 45 4.02 31.54 19.17
CA PRO A 45 3.57 31.09 17.88
C PRO A 45 2.84 29.75 18.13
N GLU A 46 1.60 29.68 17.67
CA GLU A 46 0.92 28.39 17.52
C GLU A 46 1.93 27.46 16.86
N SER A 47 2.33 26.45 17.59
CA SER A 47 3.05 25.32 17.01
C SER A 47 2.09 24.74 15.96
N HIS A 48 2.25 25.19 14.71
CA HIS A 48 1.87 24.33 13.62
C HIS A 48 2.61 23.03 13.93
N ASP A 49 1.85 22.01 14.30
CA ASP A 49 2.28 20.62 14.20
C ASP A 49 2.67 20.43 12.73
N GLN A 50 3.88 20.88 12.39
CA GLN A 50 4.54 20.42 11.19
C GLN A 50 4.68 18.93 11.45
N LYS A 51 3.76 18.19 10.84
CA LYS A 51 3.88 16.76 10.64
C LYS A 51 5.29 16.57 10.08
N VAL A 52 6.25 16.32 10.97
CA VAL A 52 7.62 15.96 10.58
C VAL A 52 7.43 14.60 9.92
N LEU A 53 7.09 14.64 8.65
CA LEU A 53 7.15 13.46 7.79
C LEU A 53 8.56 12.92 7.96
N PRO A 54 8.73 11.61 8.10
CA PRO A 54 10.07 11.05 8.09
C PRO A 54 10.70 11.55 6.80
N GLU A 55 11.70 12.38 6.93
CA GLU A 55 12.39 13.05 5.83
C GLU A 55 12.95 12.03 4.81
N TYR A 56 12.80 10.72 5.10
CA TYR A 56 13.51 9.62 4.49
C TYR A 56 12.75 8.30 4.57
N GLY A 57 11.70 8.20 3.79
CA GLY A 57 10.94 6.97 3.57
C GLY A 57 10.23 7.04 2.22
N PRO A 58 9.61 5.99 1.70
CA PRO A 58 8.62 6.20 0.69
C PRO A 58 7.52 7.06 1.28
N ASP A 59 7.09 8.09 0.54
CA ASP A 59 5.95 8.91 0.97
C ASP A 59 4.70 8.05 1.07
N THR A 60 4.58 7.07 0.18
CA THR A 60 3.42 6.20 0.11
C THR A 60 3.82 4.78 -0.31
N VAL A 61 3.27 3.80 0.38
CA VAL A 61 3.34 2.38 0.00
C VAL A 61 1.99 1.92 -0.51
N VAL A 62 1.94 1.48 -1.77
CA VAL A 62 0.79 0.75 -2.29
C VAL A 62 0.93 -0.71 -1.88
N ILE A 63 0.05 -1.16 -1.02
CA ILE A 63 -0.03 -2.54 -0.57
C ILE A 63 -1.10 -3.24 -1.43
N ASP A 64 -0.71 -4.31 -2.09
CA ASP A 64 -1.59 -5.07 -2.96
C ASP A 64 -1.80 -6.49 -2.41
N PRO A 65 -2.82 -6.71 -1.58
CA PRO A 65 -3.19 -8.07 -1.16
C PRO A 65 -3.68 -8.85 -2.37
N GLY A 66 -2.94 -9.88 -2.79
CA GLY A 66 -3.28 -10.70 -3.95
C GLY A 66 -4.67 -11.33 -3.84
N HIS A 67 -5.28 -11.66 -4.99
CA HIS A 67 -6.59 -12.32 -5.08
C HIS A 67 -7.74 -11.52 -4.46
N GLY A 68 -8.86 -12.17 -4.11
CA GLY A 68 -10.01 -11.56 -3.45
C GLY A 68 -11.35 -11.86 -4.15
N GLY A 69 -12.44 -11.86 -3.39
CA GLY A 69 -13.78 -12.14 -3.89
C GLY A 69 -13.90 -13.52 -4.52
N ILE A 70 -14.21 -13.55 -5.81
CA ILE A 70 -14.35 -14.80 -6.59
C ILE A 70 -13.02 -15.51 -6.88
N ASP A 71 -11.90 -14.83 -6.71
CA ASP A 71 -10.56 -15.38 -6.88
C ASP A 71 -9.98 -15.76 -5.51
N ASP A 72 -10.06 -17.05 -5.16
CA ASP A 72 -9.52 -17.59 -3.90
C ASP A 72 -7.97 -17.62 -3.88
N GLY A 73 -7.32 -17.52 -5.04
CA GLY A 73 -5.92 -17.86 -5.19
C GLY A 73 -5.66 -19.35 -4.91
N THR A 74 -4.50 -19.62 -4.38
CA THR A 74 -4.15 -20.97 -3.93
C THR A 74 -4.96 -21.37 -2.68
N LYS A 75 -5.42 -22.62 -2.64
CA LYS A 75 -6.19 -23.13 -1.51
C LYS A 75 -5.69 -24.51 -1.07
N TYR A 76 -5.16 -24.58 0.14
CA TYR A 76 -4.65 -25.80 0.74
C TYR A 76 -5.10 -25.95 2.19
N TYR A 77 -5.43 -27.18 2.58
CA TYR A 77 -5.82 -27.52 3.96
C TYR A 77 -6.94 -26.63 4.55
N GLY A 78 -7.81 -26.08 3.69
CA GLY A 78 -8.90 -25.18 4.11
C GLY A 78 -8.48 -23.74 4.41
N LEU A 79 -7.27 -23.32 4.03
CA LEU A 79 -6.80 -21.92 4.06
C LEU A 79 -6.75 -21.43 2.63
N ALA A 80 -7.38 -20.29 2.34
CA ALA A 80 -7.33 -19.62 1.03
C ALA A 80 -6.29 -18.53 1.04
N GLU A 81 -5.59 -18.36 -0.07
CA GLU A 81 -4.55 -17.34 -0.22
C GLU A 81 -5.10 -15.94 -0.04
N LYS A 82 -6.28 -15.64 -0.60
CA LYS A 82 -6.92 -14.33 -0.49
C LYS A 82 -7.12 -13.85 0.95
N ASP A 83 -7.38 -14.78 1.89
CA ASP A 83 -7.61 -14.44 3.28
C ASP A 83 -6.30 -14.07 3.98
N VAL A 84 -5.25 -14.83 3.71
CA VAL A 84 -3.92 -14.59 4.28
C VAL A 84 -3.31 -13.30 3.73
N THR A 85 -3.41 -13.07 2.42
CA THR A 85 -2.87 -11.86 1.78
C THR A 85 -3.55 -10.61 2.30
N LEU A 86 -4.89 -10.64 2.49
CA LEU A 86 -5.64 -9.52 3.05
C LEU A 86 -5.22 -9.23 4.49
N ASP A 87 -5.15 -10.26 5.34
CA ASP A 87 -4.77 -10.10 6.74
C ASP A 87 -3.34 -9.56 6.88
N VAL A 88 -2.37 -10.13 6.15
CA VAL A 88 -0.98 -9.65 6.16
C VAL A 88 -0.89 -8.22 5.61
N GLY A 89 -1.62 -7.89 4.53
CA GLY A 89 -1.66 -6.54 3.98
C GLY A 89 -2.18 -5.50 4.98
N GLN A 90 -3.24 -5.83 5.71
CA GLN A 90 -3.78 -4.96 6.76
C GLN A 90 -2.84 -4.82 7.97
N ARG A 91 -2.12 -5.90 8.34
CA ARG A 91 -1.07 -5.84 9.38
C ARG A 91 0.09 -4.95 8.94
N LEU A 92 0.55 -5.11 7.69
CA LEU A 92 1.58 -4.24 7.12
C LEU A 92 1.16 -2.77 7.14
N GLU A 93 -0.09 -2.48 6.75
CA GLU A 93 -0.62 -1.12 6.83
C GLU A 93 -0.51 -0.55 8.26
N ARG A 94 -0.92 -1.33 9.28
CA ARG A 94 -0.82 -0.89 10.68
C ARG A 94 0.62 -0.59 11.09
N VAL A 95 1.56 -1.47 10.74
CA VAL A 95 2.99 -1.27 11.05
C VAL A 95 3.52 -0.01 10.38
N LEU A 96 3.28 0.17 9.06
CA LEU A 96 3.76 1.33 8.31
C LEU A 96 3.17 2.64 8.84
N LYS A 97 1.92 2.65 9.27
CA LYS A 97 1.30 3.81 9.92
C LYS A 97 1.99 4.21 11.23
N THR A 98 2.48 3.26 12.02
CA THR A 98 3.27 3.59 13.23
C THR A 98 4.63 4.21 12.88
N LEU A 99 5.12 3.94 11.67
CA LEU A 99 6.34 4.53 11.11
C LEU A 99 6.07 5.82 10.32
N HIS A 100 4.85 6.36 10.41
CA HIS A 100 4.40 7.56 9.69
C HIS A 100 4.49 7.48 8.16
N VAL A 101 4.42 6.28 7.58
CA VAL A 101 4.38 6.05 6.14
C VAL A 101 2.92 6.01 5.67
N GLU A 102 2.58 6.79 4.65
CA GLU A 102 1.24 6.70 4.05
C GLU A 102 1.05 5.36 3.31
N THR A 103 -0.18 4.87 3.33
CA THR A 103 -0.49 3.57 2.74
C THR A 103 -1.78 3.61 1.94
N VAL A 104 -1.79 2.92 0.80
CA VAL A 104 -2.98 2.68 -0.01
C VAL A 104 -3.09 1.18 -0.26
N LEU A 105 -4.19 0.55 0.16
CA LEU A 105 -4.49 -0.83 -0.16
C LEU A 105 -5.30 -0.91 -1.45
N THR A 106 -4.96 -1.85 -2.33
CA THR A 106 -5.76 -2.11 -3.56
C THR A 106 -7.12 -2.71 -3.23
N ARG A 107 -7.22 -3.44 -2.10
CA ARG A 107 -8.48 -3.90 -1.49
C ARG A 107 -8.36 -3.92 0.03
N ARG A 108 -9.47 -3.67 0.71
CA ARG A 108 -9.57 -3.69 2.19
C ARG A 108 -10.46 -4.79 2.71
N ASP A 109 -11.22 -5.41 1.80
CA ASP A 109 -12.20 -6.44 2.09
C ASP A 109 -12.01 -7.61 1.12
N ASP A 110 -12.82 -8.69 1.30
CA ASP A 110 -12.83 -9.83 0.38
C ASP A 110 -13.61 -9.49 -0.90
N VAL A 111 -13.03 -8.61 -1.72
CA VAL A 111 -13.55 -8.18 -3.02
C VAL A 111 -12.56 -8.52 -4.12
N TYR A 112 -13.09 -8.83 -5.30
CA TYR A 112 -12.27 -9.04 -6.49
C TYR A 112 -11.79 -7.71 -7.06
N VAL A 113 -10.49 -7.59 -7.27
CA VAL A 113 -9.86 -6.47 -7.99
C VAL A 113 -9.01 -7.06 -9.11
N SER A 114 -9.31 -6.70 -10.33
CA SER A 114 -8.58 -7.21 -11.51
C SER A 114 -7.14 -6.70 -11.56
N LEU A 115 -6.24 -7.42 -12.25
CA LEU A 115 -4.85 -6.98 -12.41
C LEU A 115 -4.72 -5.56 -12.99
N PRO A 116 -5.50 -5.17 -14.04
CA PRO A 116 -5.49 -3.80 -14.53
C PRO A 116 -5.90 -2.75 -13.49
N GLU A 117 -6.94 -3.02 -12.70
CA GLU A 117 -7.39 -2.10 -11.65
C GLU A 117 -6.34 -1.90 -10.57
N ARG A 118 -5.62 -2.97 -10.16
CA ARG A 118 -4.50 -2.87 -9.20
C ARG A 118 -3.42 -1.93 -9.72
N VAL A 119 -3.05 -2.09 -10.99
CA VAL A 119 -2.07 -1.22 -11.67
C VAL A 119 -2.58 0.21 -11.77
N GLU A 120 -3.85 0.40 -12.10
CA GLU A 120 -4.46 1.74 -12.19
C GLU A 120 -4.45 2.46 -10.84
N ILE A 121 -4.83 1.78 -9.74
CA ILE A 121 -4.77 2.33 -8.38
C ILE A 121 -3.36 2.81 -8.06
N ALA A 122 -2.34 1.98 -8.34
CA ALA A 122 -0.95 2.33 -8.11
C ALA A 122 -0.50 3.52 -8.97
N ASN A 123 -0.77 3.47 -10.27
CA ASN A 123 -0.28 4.47 -11.23
C ASN A 123 -0.89 5.85 -11.04
N ARG A 124 -2.10 5.97 -10.48
CA ARG A 124 -2.67 7.28 -10.11
C ARG A 124 -1.80 8.01 -9.08
N LEU A 125 -1.10 7.28 -8.21
CA LEU A 125 -0.21 7.86 -7.21
C LEU A 125 1.15 8.26 -7.80
N ALA A 126 1.62 7.57 -8.84
CA ALA A 126 2.86 7.90 -9.51
C ALA A 126 2.87 9.32 -10.11
N ASP A 127 1.70 9.84 -10.48
CA ASP A 127 1.55 11.16 -11.09
C ASP A 127 1.63 12.32 -10.07
N THR A 128 1.76 12.03 -8.78
CA THR A 128 1.70 13.03 -7.70
C THR A 128 3.07 13.56 -7.25
N ASN A 129 4.17 13.28 -7.95
CA ASN A 129 5.55 13.61 -7.56
C ASN A 129 5.96 13.05 -6.18
N ARG A 130 5.28 12.01 -5.69
CA ARG A 130 5.61 11.34 -4.45
C ARG A 130 6.57 10.19 -4.70
N ASN A 131 7.39 9.88 -3.71
CA ASN A 131 8.20 8.68 -3.70
C ASN A 131 7.31 7.48 -3.33
N VAL A 132 6.73 6.83 -4.34
CA VAL A 132 5.77 5.72 -4.17
C VAL A 132 6.46 4.40 -4.47
N ILE A 133 6.16 3.36 -3.69
CA ILE A 133 6.53 1.98 -3.99
C ILE A 133 5.30 1.08 -3.99
N PHE A 134 5.37 -0.04 -4.71
CA PHE A 134 4.32 -1.04 -4.81
C PHE A 134 4.77 -2.39 -4.28
N VAL A 135 4.00 -2.97 -3.36
CA VAL A 135 4.29 -4.27 -2.75
C VAL A 135 3.06 -5.16 -2.85
N SER A 136 3.09 -6.12 -3.77
CA SER A 136 2.09 -7.17 -3.88
C SER A 136 2.44 -8.34 -2.96
N ILE A 137 1.44 -8.86 -2.24
CA ILE A 137 1.61 -9.92 -1.22
C ILE A 137 0.87 -11.16 -1.70
N HIS A 138 1.59 -12.27 -1.76
CA HIS A 138 1.12 -13.57 -2.19
C HIS A 138 1.68 -14.70 -1.32
N PHE A 139 1.11 -15.90 -1.48
CA PHE A 139 1.59 -17.14 -0.85
C PHE A 139 1.58 -18.26 -1.89
N ASN A 140 2.74 -18.80 -2.13
CA ASN A 140 3.06 -19.69 -3.24
C ASN A 140 2.42 -21.08 -3.10
N GLN A 141 2.47 -21.82 -4.20
CA GLN A 141 2.20 -23.25 -4.24
C GLN A 141 3.26 -24.01 -5.02
N ALA A 142 3.46 -25.27 -4.69
CA ALA A 142 4.31 -26.18 -5.44
C ALA A 142 3.64 -27.55 -5.58
N GLY A 143 4.07 -28.31 -6.60
CA GLY A 143 3.57 -29.68 -6.80
C GLY A 143 4.03 -30.68 -5.74
N ALA A 144 5.07 -30.36 -4.97
CA ALA A 144 5.56 -31.16 -3.86
C ALA A 144 5.37 -30.41 -2.53
N GLU A 145 4.78 -31.07 -1.55
CA GLU A 145 4.55 -30.51 -0.22
C GLU A 145 5.84 -30.15 0.55
N SER A 146 6.97 -30.73 0.13
CA SER A 146 8.28 -30.45 0.75
C SER A 146 8.89 -29.11 0.33
N VAL A 147 8.31 -28.41 -0.65
CA VAL A 147 8.80 -27.10 -1.08
C VAL A 147 8.34 -26.05 -0.10
N ASP A 148 9.27 -25.26 0.41
CA ASP A 148 9.08 -24.24 1.43
C ASP A 148 9.93 -23.00 1.16
N GLY A 149 9.74 -21.96 1.97
CA GLY A 149 10.56 -20.76 1.97
C GLY A 149 9.89 -19.55 1.32
N ILE A 150 10.64 -18.46 1.30
CA ILE A 150 10.19 -17.16 0.80
C ILE A 150 10.97 -16.72 -0.42
N GLU A 151 10.28 -16.04 -1.35
CA GLU A 151 10.89 -15.51 -2.56
C GLU A 151 10.24 -14.20 -2.95
N THR A 152 11.01 -13.30 -3.57
CA THR A 152 10.51 -12.00 -4.01
C THR A 152 10.76 -11.81 -5.50
N TYR A 153 9.72 -11.40 -6.22
CA TYR A 153 9.75 -11.15 -7.65
C TYR A 153 9.82 -9.67 -7.96
N TYR A 154 10.63 -9.33 -8.98
CA TYR A 154 10.70 -7.99 -9.58
C TYR A 154 10.66 -8.11 -11.11
N ALA A 155 10.40 -7.00 -11.81
CA ALA A 155 10.43 -6.96 -13.26
C ALA A 155 11.81 -6.55 -13.77
N ASP A 156 12.38 -7.31 -14.73
CA ASP A 156 13.65 -7.02 -15.39
C ASP A 156 13.38 -6.52 -16.81
N ARG A 157 14.16 -5.55 -17.27
CA ARG A 157 14.17 -5.05 -18.66
C ARG A 157 14.37 -6.13 -19.70
N LYS A 158 15.23 -7.11 -19.39
CA LYS A 158 15.63 -8.19 -20.31
C LYS A 158 14.50 -9.17 -20.58
N ILE A 159 13.50 -9.23 -19.70
CA ILE A 159 12.36 -10.11 -19.87
C ILE A 159 11.26 -9.34 -20.60
N PRO A 160 10.93 -9.72 -21.87
CA PRO A 160 9.85 -9.05 -22.59
C PRO A 160 8.52 -9.26 -21.85
N PRO A 161 7.56 -8.31 -21.95
CA PRO A 161 6.22 -8.55 -21.45
C PRO A 161 5.62 -9.78 -22.13
N ALA A 162 4.83 -10.55 -21.37
CA ALA A 162 4.11 -11.67 -21.95
C ALA A 162 3.22 -11.18 -23.10
N THR A 163 3.26 -11.89 -24.23
CA THR A 163 2.67 -11.46 -25.51
C THR A 163 1.15 -11.33 -25.46
N ASP A 164 0.50 -11.94 -24.49
CA ASP A 164 -0.97 -12.04 -24.42
C ASP A 164 -1.67 -10.76 -23.93
N TRP A 165 -0.89 -9.77 -23.50
CA TRP A 165 -1.42 -8.51 -22.95
C TRP A 165 -1.29 -7.31 -23.91
N THR A 166 -1.06 -7.55 -25.21
CA THR A 166 -0.88 -6.50 -26.23
C THR A 166 -2.07 -5.58 -26.42
N TRP A 167 -3.29 -6.00 -26.04
CA TRP A 167 -4.50 -5.19 -26.08
C TRP A 167 -4.55 -4.14 -24.93
N LEU A 168 -3.70 -4.28 -23.91
CA LEU A 168 -3.58 -3.33 -22.80
C LEU A 168 -2.57 -2.21 -23.09
N GLY A 169 -2.38 -1.83 -24.34
CA GLY A 169 -1.49 -0.75 -24.77
C GLY A 169 -1.69 0.61 -24.10
N PHE A 170 -2.70 0.73 -23.23
CA PHE A 170 -2.95 1.89 -22.37
C PHE A 170 -2.07 1.95 -21.12
N PHE A 171 -1.45 0.81 -20.73
CA PHE A 171 -0.54 0.81 -19.58
C PHE A 171 0.85 1.18 -20.08
N SER A 172 1.31 2.37 -19.70
CA SER A 172 2.69 2.78 -19.97
C SER A 172 3.64 1.79 -19.30
N ARG A 173 4.68 1.39 -20.01
CA ARG A 173 5.79 0.62 -19.43
C ARG A 173 6.40 1.44 -18.28
N SER A 174 6.74 0.76 -17.19
CA SER A 174 7.69 1.32 -16.24
C SER A 174 8.98 1.67 -17.00
N ASP A 175 9.59 2.80 -16.68
CA ASP A 175 10.88 3.15 -17.26
C ASP A 175 11.99 2.24 -16.71
N ASP A 176 13.14 2.24 -17.38
CA ASP A 176 14.26 1.37 -17.02
C ASP A 176 14.79 1.63 -15.61
N GLN A 177 14.74 2.88 -15.15
CA GLN A 177 15.19 3.28 -13.83
C GLN A 177 14.28 2.71 -12.73
N GLN A 178 12.98 2.64 -12.97
CA GLN A 178 12.03 2.06 -12.01
C GLN A 178 12.22 0.55 -11.89
N LEU A 179 12.56 -0.13 -12.98
CA LEU A 179 12.84 -1.57 -12.96
C LEU A 179 14.11 -1.89 -12.15
N ASP A 180 15.18 -1.10 -12.31
CA ASP A 180 16.41 -1.26 -11.52
C ASP A 180 16.16 -1.00 -10.02
N ARG A 181 15.33 -0.02 -9.68
CA ARG A 181 14.90 0.24 -8.30
C ARG A 181 14.02 -0.88 -7.73
N GLY A 182 13.24 -1.55 -8.58
CA GLY A 182 12.45 -2.71 -8.19
C GLY A 182 13.32 -3.88 -7.75
N GLU A 183 14.47 -4.11 -8.38
CA GLU A 183 15.44 -5.13 -7.97
C GLU A 183 16.02 -4.84 -6.58
N ASN A 184 16.42 -3.59 -6.32
CA ASN A 184 16.92 -3.17 -5.01
C ASN A 184 15.85 -3.35 -3.91
N LEU A 185 14.61 -2.93 -4.19
CA LEU A 185 13.48 -3.13 -3.28
C LEU A 185 13.26 -4.62 -2.97
N ALA A 186 13.35 -5.48 -4.01
CA ALA A 186 13.23 -6.92 -3.83
C ALA A 186 14.34 -7.50 -2.95
N ALA A 187 15.58 -7.05 -3.14
CA ALA A 187 16.71 -7.51 -2.34
C ALA A 187 16.57 -7.14 -0.86
N ASP A 188 16.19 -5.92 -0.57
CA ASP A 188 16.03 -5.44 0.81
C ASP A 188 14.85 -6.14 1.51
N ILE A 189 13.70 -6.27 0.84
CA ILE A 189 12.53 -7.00 1.40
C ILE A 189 12.88 -8.47 1.63
N GLN A 190 13.48 -9.14 0.63
CA GLN A 190 13.85 -10.56 0.74
C GLN A 190 14.83 -10.80 1.88
N GLY A 191 15.85 -9.95 2.00
CA GLY A 191 16.86 -10.06 3.07
C GLY A 191 16.24 -9.93 4.47
N MET A 192 15.38 -8.94 4.67
CA MET A 192 14.73 -8.71 5.96
C MET A 192 13.70 -9.78 6.32
N LEU A 193 12.92 -10.26 5.35
CA LEU A 193 12.01 -11.39 5.56
C LEU A 193 12.77 -12.65 5.93
N ALA A 194 13.80 -13.03 5.15
CA ALA A 194 14.56 -14.23 5.39
C ALA A 194 15.20 -14.24 6.79
N SER A 195 15.74 -13.10 7.24
CA SER A 195 16.34 -12.98 8.56
C SER A 195 15.33 -13.15 9.69
N ARG A 196 14.06 -12.72 9.49
CA ARG A 196 13.03 -12.75 10.55
C ARG A 196 12.21 -14.03 10.58
N MET A 197 11.98 -14.66 9.43
CA MET A 197 11.07 -15.78 9.33
C MET A 197 11.72 -17.13 9.62
N GLN A 198 13.05 -17.22 9.58
CA GLN A 198 13.80 -18.47 9.74
C GLN A 198 13.36 -19.56 8.76
N LEU A 199 12.87 -19.13 7.59
CA LEU A 199 12.49 -19.99 6.48
C LEU A 199 13.62 -20.01 5.42
N PRO A 200 13.65 -21.03 4.55
CA PRO A 200 14.57 -21.05 3.43
C PRO A 200 14.46 -19.78 2.58
N ASN A 201 15.60 -19.10 2.42
CA ASN A 201 15.69 -17.94 1.55
C ASN A 201 15.86 -18.41 0.10
N ARG A 202 14.80 -18.29 -0.70
CA ARG A 202 14.80 -18.68 -2.12
C ARG A 202 15.30 -17.57 -3.05
N GLY A 203 15.64 -16.40 -2.47
CA GLY A 203 16.21 -15.26 -3.16
C GLY A 203 15.20 -14.42 -3.94
N ILE A 204 15.75 -13.43 -4.65
CA ILE A 204 14.98 -12.59 -5.57
C ILE A 204 15.00 -13.23 -6.97
N LYS A 205 13.92 -12.99 -7.72
CA LYS A 205 13.76 -13.56 -9.06
C LYS A 205 13.15 -12.54 -10.01
N SER A 206 13.68 -12.48 -11.22
CA SER A 206 13.06 -11.62 -12.23
C SER A 206 11.93 -12.36 -12.96
N ARG A 207 10.76 -11.72 -13.04
CA ARG A 207 9.60 -12.21 -13.80
C ARG A 207 8.76 -11.07 -14.35
N SER A 208 8.19 -11.26 -15.54
CA SER A 208 7.26 -10.30 -16.13
C SER A 208 5.85 -10.50 -15.58
N LEU A 209 5.68 -10.35 -14.25
CA LEU A 209 4.37 -10.40 -13.61
C LEU A 209 3.61 -9.10 -13.90
N PHE A 210 2.31 -9.21 -14.22
CA PHE A 210 1.53 -8.08 -14.72
C PHE A 210 1.58 -6.86 -13.80
N VAL A 211 1.26 -7.02 -12.52
CA VAL A 211 1.21 -5.92 -11.55
C VAL A 211 2.58 -5.29 -11.28
N VAL A 212 3.65 -6.07 -11.34
CA VAL A 212 5.02 -5.58 -11.13
C VAL A 212 5.56 -4.87 -12.39
N ARG A 213 5.17 -5.37 -13.57
CA ARG A 213 5.67 -4.87 -14.86
C ARG A 213 5.00 -3.58 -15.31
N HIS A 214 3.74 -3.37 -14.97
CA HIS A 214 2.94 -2.27 -15.50
C HIS A 214 2.73 -1.11 -14.51
N THR A 215 3.20 -1.22 -13.27
CA THR A 215 3.26 -0.10 -12.33
C THR A 215 4.42 0.83 -12.67
N ARG A 216 4.21 2.14 -12.49
CA ARG A 216 5.19 3.20 -12.83
C ARG A 216 6.03 3.64 -11.63
N MET A 217 6.29 2.72 -10.71
CA MET A 217 7.09 2.92 -9.50
C MET A 217 7.90 1.65 -9.21
N PRO A 218 8.90 1.68 -8.32
CA PRO A 218 9.56 0.46 -7.84
C PRO A 218 8.53 -0.53 -7.30
N ALA A 219 8.51 -1.74 -7.84
CA ALA A 219 7.46 -2.71 -7.61
C ALA A 219 7.99 -4.12 -7.39
N VAL A 220 7.40 -4.83 -6.45
CA VAL A 220 7.71 -6.22 -6.13
C VAL A 220 6.45 -7.04 -5.88
N LEU A 221 6.56 -8.36 -6.09
CA LEU A 221 5.61 -9.34 -5.60
C LEU A 221 6.34 -10.28 -4.64
N VAL A 222 5.85 -10.38 -3.43
CA VAL A 222 6.43 -11.20 -2.37
C VAL A 222 5.61 -12.46 -2.18
N GLU A 223 6.26 -13.60 -2.26
CA GLU A 223 5.72 -14.90 -1.86
C GLU A 223 6.19 -15.19 -0.42
N GLY A 224 5.31 -14.94 0.54
CA GLY A 224 5.61 -14.99 1.97
C GLY A 224 5.68 -16.40 2.56
N GLY A 225 5.63 -17.44 1.73
CA GLY A 225 5.65 -18.85 2.08
C GLY A 225 4.86 -19.69 1.09
N PHE A 226 4.80 -21.02 1.30
CA PHE A 226 4.09 -21.97 0.46
C PHE A 226 2.85 -22.50 1.18
N LEU A 227 1.65 -22.16 0.70
CA LEU A 227 0.39 -22.73 1.23
C LEU A 227 0.30 -24.23 1.03
N SER A 228 0.94 -24.78 0.00
CA SER A 228 1.03 -26.21 -0.27
C SER A 228 1.92 -26.97 0.72
N ASN A 229 2.84 -26.29 1.42
CA ASN A 229 3.63 -26.88 2.49
C ASN A 229 2.81 -26.95 3.77
N LYS A 230 2.64 -28.14 4.34
CA LYS A 230 1.77 -28.36 5.50
C LYS A 230 2.23 -27.61 6.75
N ILE A 231 3.54 -27.50 6.95
CA ILE A 231 4.12 -26.82 8.11
C ILE A 231 3.91 -25.32 7.97
N GLU A 232 4.27 -24.73 6.82
CA GLU A 232 4.07 -23.29 6.57
C GLU A 232 2.59 -22.92 6.58
N ASN A 233 1.70 -23.77 6.02
CA ASN A 233 0.27 -23.56 6.09
C ASN A 233 -0.24 -23.49 7.55
N GLN A 234 0.27 -24.37 8.42
CA GLN A 234 -0.07 -24.33 9.84
C GLN A 234 0.48 -23.07 10.53
N MET A 235 1.70 -22.66 10.18
CA MET A 235 2.28 -21.41 10.70
C MET A 235 1.47 -20.19 10.26
N LEU A 236 1.02 -20.13 8.99
CA LEU A 236 0.19 -19.07 8.45
C LEU A 236 -1.17 -18.91 9.12
N ARG A 237 -1.65 -19.90 9.85
CA ARG A 237 -2.87 -19.79 10.69
C ARG A 237 -2.65 -19.04 11.99
N ASN A 238 -1.39 -18.89 12.41
CA ASN A 238 -1.03 -18.19 13.64
C ASN A 238 -0.91 -16.69 13.41
N ASP A 239 -1.63 -15.89 14.19
CA ASP A 239 -1.64 -14.44 14.11
C ASP A 239 -0.25 -13.84 14.29
N GLY A 240 0.51 -14.28 15.31
CA GLY A 240 1.86 -13.80 15.58
C GLY A 240 2.83 -14.13 14.44
N TYR A 241 2.57 -15.20 13.68
CA TYR A 241 3.37 -15.50 12.50
C TYR A 241 3.10 -14.51 11.36
N ARG A 242 1.84 -14.18 11.09
CA ARG A 242 1.46 -13.17 10.11
C ARG A 242 1.93 -11.77 10.51
N ASP A 243 1.95 -11.46 11.81
CA ASP A 243 2.54 -10.21 12.33
C ASP A 243 4.06 -10.15 12.03
N ARG A 244 4.80 -11.25 12.21
CA ARG A 244 6.22 -11.29 11.86
C ARG A 244 6.47 -11.08 10.36
N ILE A 245 5.60 -11.64 9.49
CA ILE A 245 5.67 -11.38 8.04
C ILE A 245 5.49 -9.89 7.77
N ALA A 246 4.45 -9.27 8.33
CA ALA A 246 4.17 -7.85 8.14
C ALA A 246 5.31 -6.95 8.64
N GLN A 247 5.87 -7.27 9.80
CA GLN A 247 7.05 -6.58 10.35
C GLN A 247 8.30 -6.77 9.48
N GLY A 248 8.49 -7.97 8.91
CA GLY A 248 9.58 -8.25 7.98
C GLY A 248 9.46 -7.44 6.68
N LEU A 249 8.25 -7.37 6.12
CA LEU A 249 7.95 -6.53 4.96
C LEU A 249 8.22 -5.05 5.26
N ALA A 250 7.71 -4.54 6.38
CA ALA A 250 7.94 -3.14 6.79
C ALA A 250 9.44 -2.85 6.98
N ALA A 251 10.19 -3.75 7.62
CA ALA A 251 11.62 -3.59 7.79
C ALA A 251 12.38 -3.56 6.46
N GLY A 252 11.99 -4.40 5.48
CA GLY A 252 12.58 -4.39 4.14
C GLY A 252 12.27 -3.09 3.37
N ILE A 253 11.04 -2.59 3.47
CA ILE A 253 10.65 -1.32 2.90
C ILE A 253 11.50 -0.17 3.48
N MET A 254 11.71 -0.16 4.79
CA MET A 254 12.53 0.87 5.44
C MET A 254 14.01 0.72 5.12
N ALA A 255 14.53 -0.51 4.96
CA ALA A 255 15.90 -0.76 4.53
C ALA A 255 16.15 -0.22 3.11
N TYR A 256 15.22 -0.46 2.19
CA TYR A 256 15.28 0.08 0.82
C TYR A 256 15.44 1.60 0.80
N THR A 257 14.71 2.31 1.64
CA THR A 257 14.84 3.77 1.74
C THR A 257 16.23 4.22 2.17
N GLN A 258 16.83 3.52 3.11
CA GLN A 258 18.21 3.81 3.55
C GLN A 258 19.23 3.54 2.44
N THR A 259 19.04 2.45 1.68
CA THR A 259 19.91 2.13 0.54
C THR A 259 19.85 3.20 -0.56
N MET A 260 18.66 3.77 -0.79
CA MET A 260 18.47 4.83 -1.79
C MET A 260 18.96 6.21 -1.31
N HIS A 261 19.14 6.43 -0.01
CA HIS A 261 19.57 7.67 0.59
C HIS A 261 20.70 7.47 1.62
N PRO A 262 21.89 6.99 1.21
CA PRO A 262 22.96 6.58 2.12
C PRO A 262 23.58 7.71 2.98
N ALA A 263 23.29 8.98 2.66
CA ALA A 263 23.79 10.14 3.42
C ALA A 263 23.05 10.38 4.75
N LEU A 264 22.09 9.54 5.10
CA LEU A 264 21.18 9.75 6.22
C LEU A 264 21.57 8.92 7.45
N PRO A 265 21.54 9.50 8.67
CA PRO A 265 21.87 8.76 9.88
C PRO A 265 20.82 7.63 10.10
N PRO A 266 21.25 6.44 10.55
CA PRO A 266 20.36 5.30 10.78
C PRO A 266 19.46 5.55 12.01
N ARG A 267 18.43 6.38 11.89
CA ARG A 267 17.53 6.72 13.00
C ARG A 267 16.46 5.68 13.31
N LEU A 268 16.24 4.70 12.43
CA LEU A 268 15.19 3.70 12.63
C LEU A 268 15.67 2.26 12.70
N ALA A 269 16.93 1.97 12.40
CA ALA A 269 17.48 0.62 12.57
C ALA A 269 17.60 0.21 14.05
N SER A 270 17.59 1.18 14.98
CA SER A 270 17.69 0.96 16.42
C SER A 270 16.37 1.11 17.19
N ALA A 271 15.28 1.47 16.55
CA ALA A 271 13.98 1.25 17.15
C ALA A 271 13.81 -0.26 17.21
N SER A 272 14.23 -0.84 18.33
CA SER A 272 13.90 -2.19 18.69
C SER A 272 12.38 -2.30 18.60
N ILE A 273 11.89 -2.88 17.51
CA ILE A 273 10.55 -3.47 17.47
C ILE A 273 10.68 -4.72 18.36
N GLY A 274 11.24 -4.53 19.53
CA GLY A 274 11.50 -5.49 20.58
C GLY A 274 10.40 -5.39 21.60
N GLY A 275 9.63 -6.37 21.69
CA GLY A 275 9.32 -7.08 22.91
C GLY A 275 8.31 -6.51 23.88
N ASP A 276 7.99 -5.23 23.95
CA ASP A 276 7.27 -4.68 25.11
C ASP A 276 5.87 -4.08 24.83
N LEU A 277 5.30 -4.29 23.66
CA LEU A 277 3.94 -3.82 23.38
C LEU A 277 2.83 -4.89 23.56
N TRP A 278 3.17 -6.05 24.17
CA TRP A 278 2.20 -7.16 24.29
C TRP A 278 2.15 -7.78 25.69
N HIS A 279 2.24 -6.97 26.72
CA HIS A 279 1.78 -7.34 28.06
C HIS A 279 0.67 -6.37 28.43
N ASP A 280 -0.56 -6.78 28.07
CA ASP A 280 -1.79 -6.73 28.88
C ASP A 280 -2.93 -7.32 28.04
#